data_a860c13bf86f7a62a69851f973342ccf
#
_entry.id   a860c13bf86f7a62a69851f973342ccf
#
_cell.length_a   1.000
_cell.length_b   1.000
_cell.length_c   1.000
_cell.angle_alpha   90.00
_cell.angle_beta   90.00
_cell.angle_gamma   90.00
#
_symmetry.space_group_name_H-M   'P 1'
#
loop_
_entity.id
_entity.type
_entity.pdbx_description
1 polymer ?
#
loop_
_entity_poly.entity_id
_entity_poly.type
_entity_poly.pdbx_seq_one_letter_code
_entity_poly.pdbx_strand_id
1 'polypeptide(L)'
;MKLKNIGIYYLAIMALLFSFTARADDMEDVEAVINMYIDFETYDGIDDQAELMASDRTYIVNGVRYSNNDRSMELQNASNRVSKRAFPGAVRITTVEDIKIRINGDAAIASFYRVINNINNSDSVKSGASVMNSIYQTVSMALFKRDGDWKIVHTHISPTINN
;
A
#
# COMPACT_ATOMS: atom_id res chain seq x y z
N MET A 1 25.86 -43.03 25.85
CA MET A 1 26.14 -41.64 25.40
C MET A 1 25.41 -41.29 24.06
N LYS A 2 24.13 -41.63 23.89
CA LYS A 2 23.39 -41.39 22.64
C LYS A 2 22.06 -40.62 22.77
N LEU A 3 21.61 -40.32 23.98
CA LEU A 3 20.32 -39.60 24.16
C LEU A 3 20.43 -38.06 24.11
N LYS A 4 21.57 -37.47 24.39
CA LYS A 4 21.75 -35.99 24.36
C LYS A 4 21.61 -35.35 22.99
N ASN A 5 21.93 -36.08 21.93
CA ASN A 5 21.88 -35.51 20.57
C ASN A 5 20.46 -35.48 19.98
N ILE A 6 19.58 -36.36 20.41
CA ILE A 6 18.19 -36.42 19.91
C ILE A 6 17.42 -35.16 20.32
N GLY A 7 17.57 -34.68 21.57
CA GLY A 7 16.93 -33.48 22.08
C GLY A 7 17.31 -32.20 21.31
N ILE A 8 18.57 -32.11 20.84
CA ILE A 8 19.08 -30.96 20.09
C ILE A 8 18.44 -30.90 18.69
N TYR A 9 18.24 -32.04 18.04
CA TYR A 9 17.58 -32.10 16.72
C TYR A 9 16.10 -31.74 16.81
N TYR A 10 15.38 -32.17 17.87
CA TYR A 10 13.95 -31.77 18.07
C TYR A 10 13.82 -30.27 18.34
N LEU A 11 14.71 -29.67 19.14
CA LEU A 11 14.74 -28.23 19.37
C LEU A 11 15.03 -27.43 18.08
N ALA A 12 15.96 -27.90 17.27
CA ALA A 12 16.29 -27.26 15.99
C ALA A 12 15.14 -27.36 14.96
N ILE A 13 14.45 -28.49 14.90
CA ILE A 13 13.28 -28.69 14.02
C ILE A 13 12.11 -27.83 14.49
N MET A 14 11.84 -27.77 15.80
CA MET A 14 10.81 -26.88 16.37
C MET A 14 11.11 -25.41 16.08
N ALA A 15 12.35 -24.95 16.26
CA ALA A 15 12.73 -23.57 15.95
C ALA A 15 12.59 -23.22 14.45
N LEU A 16 12.86 -24.18 13.57
CA LEU A 16 12.63 -24.02 12.12
C LEU A 16 11.13 -23.90 11.79
N LEU A 17 10.29 -24.74 12.41
CA LEU A 17 8.84 -24.70 12.18
C LEU A 17 8.23 -23.37 12.66
N PHE A 18 8.64 -22.85 13.81
CA PHE A 18 8.19 -21.53 14.31
C PHE A 18 8.66 -20.38 13.41
N SER A 19 9.83 -20.48 12.78
CA SER A 19 10.33 -19.45 11.87
C SER A 19 9.53 -19.39 10.56
N PHE A 20 8.96 -20.51 10.11
CA PHE A 20 8.12 -20.52 8.90
C PHE A 20 6.72 -19.95 9.15
N THR A 21 6.11 -20.22 10.31
CA THR A 21 4.79 -19.65 10.65
C THR A 21 4.86 -18.13 10.84
N ALA A 22 5.84 -17.63 11.60
CA ALA A 22 6.03 -16.20 11.81
C ALA A 22 6.25 -15.44 10.48
N ARG A 23 6.88 -16.07 9.50
CA ARG A 23 7.13 -15.44 8.19
C ARG A 23 5.89 -15.44 7.29
N ALA A 24 5.00 -16.40 7.43
CA ALA A 24 3.71 -16.42 6.73
C ALA A 24 2.80 -15.33 7.28
N ASP A 25 2.72 -15.19 8.61
CA ASP A 25 1.94 -14.17 9.29
C ASP A 25 2.41 -12.75 8.86
N ASP A 26 3.74 -12.50 8.81
CA ASP A 26 4.28 -11.22 8.36
C ASP A 26 3.95 -10.89 6.90
N MET A 27 3.84 -11.91 6.03
CA MET A 27 3.44 -11.70 4.64
C MET A 27 1.99 -11.24 4.53
N GLU A 28 1.09 -11.90 5.28
CA GLU A 28 -0.33 -11.55 5.34
C GLU A 28 -0.52 -10.16 5.95
N ASP A 29 0.23 -9.83 7.01
CA ASP A 29 0.19 -8.53 7.68
C ASP A 29 0.62 -7.39 6.72
N VAL A 30 1.71 -7.57 5.97
CA VAL A 30 2.18 -6.59 4.98
C VAL A 30 1.16 -6.41 3.86
N GLU A 31 0.58 -7.50 3.36
CA GLU A 31 -0.46 -7.46 2.34
C GLU A 31 -1.72 -6.76 2.85
N ALA A 32 -2.11 -7.01 4.10
CA ALA A 32 -3.24 -6.33 4.75
C ALA A 32 -3.02 -4.82 4.85
N VAL A 33 -1.81 -4.36 5.23
CA VAL A 33 -1.48 -2.92 5.26
C VAL A 33 -1.59 -2.30 3.87
N ILE A 34 -1.15 -2.99 2.82
CA ILE A 34 -1.25 -2.49 1.44
C ILE A 34 -2.70 -2.42 0.99
N ASN A 35 -3.51 -3.43 1.29
CA ASN A 35 -4.92 -3.44 0.96
C ASN A 35 -5.68 -2.32 1.70
N MET A 36 -5.43 -2.12 3.00
CA MET A 36 -5.99 -0.99 3.75
C MET A 36 -5.56 0.37 3.16
N TYR A 37 -4.29 0.51 2.77
CA TYR A 37 -3.81 1.73 2.11
C TYR A 37 -4.62 2.03 0.84
N ILE A 38 -4.96 1.02 0.06
CA ILE A 38 -5.75 1.16 -1.17
C ILE A 38 -7.24 1.41 -0.85
N ASP A 39 -7.80 0.73 0.13
CA ASP A 39 -9.20 0.90 0.55
C ASP A 39 -9.48 2.30 1.08
N PHE A 40 -8.52 2.91 1.78
CA PHE A 40 -8.60 4.30 2.24
C PHE A 40 -8.35 5.33 1.13
N GLU A 41 -7.93 4.91 -0.08
CA GLU A 41 -7.70 5.82 -1.21
C GLU A 41 -9.00 6.23 -1.92
N THR A 42 -9.98 6.63 -1.14
CA THR A 42 -11.26 7.19 -1.56
C THR A 42 -11.28 8.70 -1.37
N TYR A 43 -12.36 9.36 -1.78
CA TYR A 43 -12.51 10.80 -1.55
C TYR A 43 -12.68 11.17 -0.05
N ASP A 44 -13.11 10.24 0.78
CA ASP A 44 -13.44 10.47 2.19
C ASP A 44 -12.53 9.70 3.17
N GLY A 45 -11.76 8.70 2.71
CA GLY A 45 -10.90 7.84 3.55
C GLY A 45 -9.42 8.23 3.60
N ILE A 46 -9.01 9.30 2.92
CA ILE A 46 -7.59 9.63 2.76
C ILE A 46 -6.88 9.98 4.08
N ASP A 47 -7.61 10.48 5.08
CA ASP A 47 -7.02 10.82 6.39
C ASP A 47 -6.66 9.55 7.18
N ASP A 48 -7.47 8.49 7.07
CA ASP A 48 -7.22 7.19 7.74
C ASP A 48 -5.99 6.50 7.15
N GLN A 49 -5.66 6.78 5.89
CA GLN A 49 -4.45 6.27 5.24
C GLN A 49 -3.16 6.73 5.95
N ALA A 50 -3.17 7.92 6.60
CA ALA A 50 -2.02 8.46 7.30
C ALA A 50 -1.56 7.57 8.47
N GLU A 51 -2.48 6.84 9.12
CA GLU A 51 -2.17 5.97 10.25
C GLU A 51 -1.34 4.73 9.85
N LEU A 52 -1.41 4.33 8.58
CA LEU A 52 -0.62 3.22 8.04
C LEU A 52 0.84 3.60 7.77
N MET A 53 1.16 4.88 7.86
CA MET A 53 2.43 5.44 7.43
C MET A 53 3.29 5.87 8.62
N ALA A 54 4.60 5.71 8.49
CA ALA A 54 5.55 6.30 9.42
C ALA A 54 5.60 7.84 9.25
N SER A 55 5.79 8.58 10.33
CA SER A 55 5.88 10.04 10.30
C SER A 55 7.03 10.55 9.43
N ASP A 56 8.12 9.79 9.36
CA ASP A 56 9.32 10.04 8.54
C ASP A 56 9.23 9.47 7.12
N ARG A 57 8.04 9.07 6.66
CA ARG A 57 7.83 8.49 5.33
C ARG A 57 8.36 9.39 4.22
N THR A 58 9.03 8.77 3.24
CA THR A 58 9.34 9.40 1.96
C THR A 58 8.27 9.01 0.92
N TYR A 59 7.67 10.01 0.28
CA TYR A 59 6.72 9.81 -0.80
C TYR A 59 7.25 10.42 -2.10
N ILE A 60 7.31 9.63 -3.17
CA ILE A 60 7.74 10.07 -4.49
C ILE A 60 6.59 9.85 -5.48
N VAL A 61 6.18 10.90 -6.14
CA VAL A 61 5.15 10.84 -7.19
C VAL A 61 5.48 11.85 -8.30
N ASN A 62 5.37 11.42 -9.55
CA ASN A 62 5.67 12.25 -10.72
C ASN A 62 7.05 12.95 -10.67
N GLY A 63 8.06 12.26 -10.13
CA GLY A 63 9.42 12.79 -9.99
C GLY A 63 9.62 13.78 -8.84
N VAL A 64 8.59 14.10 -8.06
CA VAL A 64 8.68 14.98 -6.88
C VAL A 64 8.76 14.14 -5.61
N ARG A 65 9.72 14.49 -4.73
CA ARG A 65 9.91 13.83 -3.44
C ARG A 65 9.40 14.69 -2.28
N TYR A 66 8.62 14.08 -1.39
CA TYR A 66 8.17 14.64 -0.12
C TYR A 66 8.76 13.81 1.02
N SER A 67 9.37 14.46 2.01
CA SER A 67 10.23 13.81 3.01
C SER A 67 9.60 13.68 4.41
N ASN A 68 8.32 13.91 4.58
CA ASN A 68 7.58 13.52 5.76
C ASN A 68 6.12 13.23 5.42
N ASN A 69 5.46 12.50 6.32
CA ASN A 69 4.10 12.06 6.06
C ASN A 69 3.11 13.21 6.07
N ASP A 70 3.18 14.12 7.04
CA ASP A 70 2.25 15.24 7.17
C ASP A 70 2.22 16.08 5.89
N ARG A 71 3.40 16.44 5.37
CA ARG A 71 3.51 17.20 4.13
C ARG A 71 2.92 16.47 2.93
N SER A 72 3.16 15.17 2.81
CA SER A 72 2.62 14.37 1.71
C SER A 72 1.10 14.23 1.82
N MET A 73 0.56 14.08 3.03
CA MET A 73 -0.88 13.98 3.27
C MET A 73 -1.61 15.30 3.03
N GLU A 74 -1.03 16.44 3.43
CA GLU A 74 -1.58 17.76 3.09
C GLU A 74 -1.80 17.94 1.58
N LEU A 75 -0.82 17.52 0.77
CA LEU A 75 -0.90 17.59 -0.68
C LEU A 75 -1.94 16.63 -1.26
N GLN A 76 -1.97 15.39 -0.76
CA GLN A 76 -2.95 14.40 -1.20
C GLN A 76 -4.37 14.88 -0.86
N ASN A 77 -4.60 15.39 0.34
CA ASN A 77 -5.86 15.97 0.76
C ASN A 77 -6.25 17.19 -0.08
N ALA A 78 -5.31 18.07 -0.39
CA ALA A 78 -5.57 19.23 -1.26
C ALA A 78 -5.99 18.78 -2.67
N SER A 79 -5.25 17.82 -3.25
CA SER A 79 -5.57 17.22 -4.56
C SER A 79 -6.93 16.55 -4.56
N ASN A 80 -7.24 15.81 -3.48
CA ASN A 80 -8.52 15.12 -3.33
C ASN A 80 -9.70 16.10 -3.28
N ARG A 81 -9.57 17.20 -2.51
CA ARG A 81 -10.59 18.26 -2.45
C ARG A 81 -10.82 18.92 -3.82
N VAL A 82 -9.75 19.17 -4.58
CA VAL A 82 -9.87 19.72 -5.95
C VAL A 82 -10.61 18.74 -6.84
N SER A 83 -10.24 17.46 -6.83
CA SER A 83 -10.91 16.42 -7.62
C SER A 83 -12.40 16.27 -7.27
N LYS A 84 -12.73 16.26 -5.97
CA LYS A 84 -14.12 16.15 -5.50
C LYS A 84 -14.98 17.34 -5.96
N ARG A 85 -14.41 18.54 -6.02
CA ARG A 85 -15.10 19.74 -6.54
C ARG A 85 -15.24 19.71 -8.07
N ALA A 86 -14.22 19.24 -8.78
CA ALA A 86 -14.24 19.17 -10.23
C ALA A 86 -15.21 18.10 -10.76
N PHE A 87 -15.41 17.02 -10.00
CA PHE A 87 -16.23 15.88 -10.38
C PHE A 87 -17.26 15.55 -9.28
N PRO A 88 -18.25 16.41 -9.03
CA PRO A 88 -19.24 16.21 -7.96
C PRO A 88 -20.03 14.93 -8.20
N GLY A 89 -20.14 14.08 -7.16
CA GLY A 89 -20.84 12.80 -7.22
C GLY A 89 -20.12 11.69 -8.02
N ALA A 90 -18.87 11.90 -8.43
CA ALA A 90 -18.04 10.84 -8.96
C ALA A 90 -17.61 9.88 -7.84
N VAL A 91 -17.48 8.59 -8.17
CA VAL A 91 -16.97 7.55 -7.28
C VAL A 91 -15.57 7.16 -7.71
N ARG A 92 -14.65 7.06 -6.73
CA ARG A 92 -13.30 6.53 -6.96
C ARG A 92 -13.20 5.13 -6.38
N ILE A 93 -12.77 4.19 -7.20
CA ILE A 93 -12.47 2.80 -6.81
C ILE A 93 -11.02 2.54 -7.20
N THR A 94 -10.20 2.16 -6.22
CA THR A 94 -8.80 1.81 -6.46
C THR A 94 -8.61 0.32 -6.20
N THR A 95 -7.86 -0.35 -7.07
CA THR A 95 -7.55 -1.78 -6.97
C THR A 95 -6.05 -2.02 -7.09
N VAL A 96 -5.59 -3.15 -6.54
CA VAL A 96 -4.22 -3.67 -6.66
C VAL A 96 -4.21 -4.85 -7.60
N GLU A 97 -3.22 -4.91 -8.48
CA GLU A 97 -2.97 -6.04 -9.38
C GLU A 97 -1.51 -6.47 -9.28
N ASP A 98 -1.27 -7.78 -9.42
CA ASP A 98 0.07 -8.40 -9.48
C ASP A 98 1.01 -7.97 -8.34
N ILE A 99 0.55 -8.10 -7.10
CA ILE A 99 1.34 -7.78 -5.91
C ILE A 99 2.50 -8.76 -5.73
N LYS A 100 3.68 -8.22 -5.50
CA LYS A 100 4.90 -8.97 -5.15
C LYS A 100 5.48 -8.42 -3.86
N ILE A 101 5.58 -9.25 -2.83
CA ILE A 101 6.13 -8.90 -1.52
C ILE A 101 7.42 -9.69 -1.27
N ARG A 102 8.41 -9.04 -0.65
CA ARG A 102 9.63 -9.65 -0.14
C ARG A 102 9.89 -9.14 1.28
N ILE A 103 10.13 -10.07 2.21
CA ILE A 103 10.37 -9.77 3.63
C ILE A 103 11.74 -10.26 4.03
N ASN A 104 12.45 -9.44 4.79
CA ASN A 104 13.70 -9.78 5.43
C ASN A 104 13.76 -9.19 6.86
N GLY A 105 13.46 -10.02 7.87
CA GLY A 105 13.29 -9.57 9.25
C GLY A 105 12.16 -8.53 9.33
N ASP A 106 12.44 -7.40 9.96
CA ASP A 106 11.48 -6.31 10.17
C ASP A 106 11.37 -5.34 8.97
N ALA A 107 11.85 -5.73 7.80
CA ALA A 107 11.78 -4.94 6.58
C ALA A 107 11.05 -5.69 5.47
N ALA A 108 10.17 -5.00 4.75
CA ALA A 108 9.47 -5.52 3.58
C ALA A 108 9.58 -4.55 2.40
N ILE A 109 9.61 -5.13 1.20
CA ILE A 109 9.43 -4.40 -0.06
C ILE A 109 8.26 -5.02 -0.80
N ALA A 110 7.35 -4.16 -1.27
CA ALA A 110 6.25 -4.55 -2.13
C ALA A 110 6.29 -3.78 -3.45
N SER A 111 5.86 -4.42 -4.53
CA SER A 111 5.59 -3.77 -5.81
C SER A 111 4.30 -4.31 -6.39
N PHE A 112 3.51 -3.43 -7.03
CA PHE A 112 2.22 -3.78 -7.59
C PHE A 112 1.76 -2.75 -8.63
N TYR A 113 0.76 -3.09 -9.42
CA TYR A 113 0.02 -2.14 -10.21
C TYR A 113 -1.17 -1.62 -9.41
N ARG A 114 -1.35 -0.31 -9.44
CA ARG A 114 -2.52 0.38 -8.89
C ARG A 114 -3.38 0.88 -10.03
N VAL A 115 -4.66 0.49 -10.02
CA VAL A 115 -5.64 0.95 -11.00
C VAL A 115 -6.68 1.82 -10.29
N ILE A 116 -6.74 3.10 -10.66
CA ILE A 116 -7.70 4.04 -10.12
C ILE A 116 -8.81 4.24 -11.14
N ASN A 117 -10.02 3.81 -10.82
CA ASN A 117 -11.21 3.99 -11.62
C ASN A 117 -12.04 5.16 -11.08
N ASN A 118 -12.14 6.24 -11.83
CA ASN A 118 -13.03 7.34 -11.53
C ASN A 118 -14.31 7.17 -12.36
N ILE A 119 -15.41 6.90 -11.70
CA ILE A 119 -16.75 6.67 -12.29
C ILE A 119 -17.51 7.97 -12.18
N ASN A 120 -17.91 8.55 -13.32
CA ASN A 120 -18.65 9.80 -13.38
C ASN A 120 -20.11 9.58 -13.01
N ASN A 121 -20.73 10.61 -12.45
CA ASN A 121 -22.17 10.61 -12.18
C ASN A 121 -22.99 10.65 -13.50
N SER A 122 -24.29 10.30 -13.39
CA SER A 122 -25.17 10.21 -14.55
C SER A 122 -25.33 11.53 -15.33
N ASP A 123 -25.28 12.68 -14.64
CA ASP A 123 -25.46 13.98 -15.28
C ASP A 123 -24.23 14.40 -16.07
N SER A 124 -23.03 14.10 -15.56
CA SER A 124 -21.79 14.27 -16.31
C SER A 124 -21.76 13.40 -17.56
N VAL A 125 -22.20 12.15 -17.46
CA VAL A 125 -22.27 11.22 -18.60
C VAL A 125 -23.27 11.70 -19.65
N LYS A 126 -24.46 12.17 -19.23
CA LYS A 126 -25.46 12.78 -20.16
C LYS A 126 -24.91 14.03 -20.85
N SER A 127 -24.00 14.75 -20.19
CA SER A 127 -23.32 15.94 -20.75
C SER A 127 -22.13 15.59 -21.63
N GLY A 128 -21.86 14.30 -21.89
CA GLY A 128 -20.82 13.82 -22.82
C GLY A 128 -19.52 13.38 -22.16
N ALA A 129 -19.44 13.32 -20.83
CA ALA A 129 -18.29 12.73 -20.16
C ALA A 129 -18.27 11.19 -20.34
N SER A 130 -17.07 10.59 -20.32
CA SER A 130 -16.94 9.13 -20.27
C SER A 130 -17.57 8.57 -19.02
N VAL A 131 -18.14 7.37 -19.09
CA VAL A 131 -18.69 6.68 -17.89
C VAL A 131 -17.61 6.47 -16.85
N MET A 132 -16.43 6.05 -17.27
CA MET A 132 -15.29 5.73 -16.42
C MET A 132 -13.99 6.24 -17.06
N ASN A 133 -13.07 6.69 -16.21
CA ASN A 133 -11.70 6.99 -16.58
C ASN A 133 -10.76 6.22 -15.65
N SER A 134 -9.89 5.38 -16.22
CA SER A 134 -8.94 4.55 -15.49
C SER A 134 -7.53 5.10 -15.60
N ILE A 135 -6.83 5.13 -14.47
CA ILE A 135 -5.44 5.55 -14.36
C ILE A 135 -4.63 4.36 -13.87
N TYR A 136 -3.63 3.97 -14.63
CA TYR A 136 -2.73 2.86 -14.31
C TYR A 136 -1.40 3.39 -13.79
N GLN A 137 -0.95 2.85 -12.66
CA GLN A 137 0.29 3.27 -12.02
C GLN A 137 1.05 2.06 -11.48
N THR A 138 2.38 2.12 -11.57
CA THR A 138 3.26 1.18 -10.88
C THR A 138 3.64 1.77 -9.54
N VAL A 139 3.52 0.98 -8.48
CA VAL A 139 3.83 1.37 -7.10
C VAL A 139 4.92 0.48 -6.54
N SER A 140 5.86 1.09 -5.83
CA SER A 140 6.81 0.40 -4.95
C SER A 140 6.69 0.97 -3.56
N MET A 141 6.64 0.09 -2.56
CA MET A 141 6.57 0.44 -1.14
C MET A 141 7.68 -0.26 -0.37
N ALA A 142 8.26 0.44 0.61
CA ALA A 142 8.99 -0.19 1.69
C ALA A 142 8.23 -0.02 3.00
N LEU A 143 8.20 -1.10 3.79
CA LEU A 143 7.56 -1.13 5.10
C LEU A 143 8.59 -1.61 6.13
N PHE A 144 8.51 -1.04 7.34
CA PHE A 144 9.26 -1.52 8.49
C PHE A 144 8.31 -1.91 9.62
N LYS A 145 8.63 -3.00 10.30
CA LYS A 145 7.92 -3.40 11.52
C LYS A 145 8.44 -2.55 12.68
N ARG A 146 7.55 -1.76 13.27
CA ARG A 146 7.86 -0.86 14.41
C ARG A 146 6.87 -1.15 15.52
N ASP A 147 7.36 -1.51 16.70
CA ASP A 147 6.53 -1.83 17.87
C ASP A 147 5.48 -2.93 17.62
N GLY A 148 5.78 -3.86 16.71
CA GLY A 148 4.91 -4.96 16.31
C GLY A 148 4.06 -4.69 15.07
N ASP A 149 3.91 -3.44 14.63
CA ASP A 149 3.08 -3.03 13.49
C ASP A 149 3.92 -2.75 12.24
N TRP A 150 3.45 -3.18 11.08
CA TRP A 150 4.03 -2.78 9.80
C TRP A 150 3.61 -1.38 9.40
N LYS A 151 4.58 -0.47 9.20
CA LYS A 151 4.37 0.93 8.79
C LYS A 151 5.03 1.21 7.45
N ILE A 152 4.33 1.90 6.56
CA ILE A 152 4.87 2.33 5.26
C ILE A 152 5.88 3.45 5.48
N VAL A 153 7.14 3.21 5.15
CA VAL A 153 8.25 4.19 5.29
C VAL A 153 8.64 4.82 3.96
N HIS A 154 8.29 4.19 2.84
CA HIS A 154 8.55 4.73 1.51
C HIS A 154 7.43 4.32 0.55
N THR A 155 7.04 5.24 -0.32
CA THR A 155 6.15 4.95 -1.45
C THR A 155 6.66 5.70 -2.69
N HIS A 156 6.82 4.97 -3.78
CA HIS A 156 7.11 5.55 -5.09
C HIS A 156 6.02 5.16 -6.08
N ILE A 157 5.45 6.15 -6.74
CA ILE A 157 4.37 5.99 -7.71
C ILE A 157 4.80 6.58 -9.05
N SER A 158 4.67 5.79 -10.10
CA SER A 158 4.93 6.19 -11.48
C SER A 158 3.74 5.86 -12.37
N PRO A 159 3.43 6.68 -13.38
CA PRO A 159 2.48 6.29 -14.41
C PRO A 159 2.95 5.00 -15.09
N THR A 160 2.02 4.09 -15.39
CA THR A 160 2.31 2.96 -16.26
C THR A 160 2.28 3.44 -17.70
N ILE A 161 3.39 3.25 -18.41
CA ILE A 161 3.47 3.54 -19.85
C ILE A 161 2.87 2.33 -20.56
N ASN A 162 1.73 2.51 -21.24
CA ASN A 162 1.21 1.50 -22.13
C ASN A 162 2.10 1.49 -23.38
N ASN A 163 2.86 0.42 -23.57
CA ASN A 163 3.60 0.14 -24.79
C ASN A 163 2.67 -0.48 -25.83
#